data_4b35c806f67788806a4204b5ba082194
#
_entry.id   4b35c806f67788806a4204b5ba082194
#
_cell.length_a   1.000
_cell.length_b   1.000
_cell.length_c   1.000
_cell.angle_alpha   90.00
_cell.angle_beta   90.00
_cell.angle_gamma   90.00
#
_symmetry.space_group_name_H-M   'P 1'
#
loop_
_entity.id
_entity.type
_entity.pdbx_description
1 polymer ?
#
loop_
_entity_poly.entity_id
_entity_poly.type
_entity_poly.pdbx_seq_one_letter_code
_entity_poly.pdbx_strand_id
1 'polypeptide(L)'
;MCGIAGVVTLAGEPAGQHLLKQMTDAIAHRGPDGEGWFTAGPIGLGNRRLSIIDLSDHGHQPMSNETGDVVVTYNGEIYNFRELRSDLERCGHEFASTTDTEIIVHAYEQWGDACVERFNGMFAFALADLRRGAAHARVLLARDRYGIKPLYYAASTERVVFGSEVKAILVHPEQRRRVNHDALSEYFTFQNIFSDLTLFDGVRLLPPGHVMTVDVSSSTVATRSYWDYQFNVSTTASFEDTAGELRGLFETAVRRQLVSDVPVGAYLSGGMDSSSIVAVASRNIPRVQTFTGGFDMSSASGLELGFDERGTSEMLSNEFKTEHYETILHAGDMEHVLPELVWHLEDLRVGQCYPNYYVARLASRFVSVVLSGSGGDELFAGYPWRYYRGMHATSVEGYYRSYYDYWQRLIPDGDRSSFFNATTWTHVKQHEPFDVFKGVFAGHDFPLRSAGDFVNASLYFEIRTFLHGLLVVEDKLSMAHSLETRVPFLDNDLVDFALRVPPRYKLLDLEHAPTVDEDEVGKAVKYRSQPTADGKRVLREAVKTLLPGQVWDRPKQGFSAPDASWFRGESIDYVNRLLRDRKARVFEFIEPRYVTRILDEHCSGRINHRLLIWSLLSFETWCQKFLP
;
A
#
# COMPACT_ATOMS: atom_id res chain seq x y z
N MET A 1 10.89 2.43 11.25
CA MET A 1 10.24 1.16 10.80
C MET A 1 11.24 0.01 10.76
N CYS A 2 10.76 -1.22 10.83
CA CYS A 2 11.61 -2.40 10.99
C CYS A 2 11.34 -3.44 9.90
N GLY A 3 12.11 -4.51 9.92
CA GLY A 3 11.80 -5.75 9.23
C GLY A 3 11.59 -6.86 10.24
N ILE A 4 10.47 -7.57 10.19
CA ILE A 4 10.20 -8.72 11.04
C ILE A 4 10.21 -10.01 10.24
N ALA A 5 10.64 -11.09 10.87
CA ALA A 5 10.60 -12.45 10.32
C ALA A 5 10.45 -13.45 11.45
N GLY A 6 9.88 -14.61 11.16
CA GLY A 6 9.80 -15.66 12.17
C GLY A 6 9.25 -16.98 11.66
N VAL A 7 9.36 -17.97 12.53
CA VAL A 7 8.88 -19.33 12.29
C VAL A 7 8.23 -19.89 13.56
N VAL A 8 7.10 -20.55 13.38
CA VAL A 8 6.43 -21.33 14.42
C VAL A 8 6.30 -22.76 13.90
N THR A 9 6.98 -23.71 14.53
CA THR A 9 6.87 -25.14 14.17
C THR A 9 5.71 -25.76 14.94
N LEU A 10 4.86 -26.49 14.22
CA LEU A 10 3.69 -27.17 14.79
C LEU A 10 3.97 -28.66 15.06
N ALA A 11 5.07 -29.17 14.50
CA ALA A 11 5.54 -30.55 14.71
C ALA A 11 6.42 -30.72 15.96
N GLY A 12 6.62 -29.64 16.76
CA GLY A 12 7.39 -29.68 18.01
C GLY A 12 8.91 -29.57 17.83
N GLU A 13 9.40 -29.39 16.61
CA GLU A 13 10.83 -29.14 16.36
C GLU A 13 11.22 -27.73 16.84
N PRO A 14 12.42 -27.53 17.39
CA PRO A 14 12.86 -26.20 17.80
C PRO A 14 13.11 -25.29 16.59
N ALA A 15 12.74 -24.03 16.73
CA ALA A 15 13.07 -23.00 15.74
C ALA A 15 14.59 -22.76 15.72
N GLY A 16 15.20 -22.90 14.54
CA GLY A 16 16.65 -22.75 14.36
C GLY A 16 17.06 -21.28 14.27
N GLN A 17 17.95 -20.82 15.17
CA GLN A 17 18.47 -19.43 15.14
C GLN A 17 19.19 -19.11 13.82
N HIS A 18 19.86 -20.08 13.21
CA HIS A 18 20.53 -19.88 11.92
C HIS A 18 19.54 -19.51 10.80
N LEU A 19 18.40 -20.18 10.75
CA LEU A 19 17.34 -19.86 9.80
C LEU A 19 16.80 -18.43 10.04
N LEU A 20 16.55 -18.06 11.30
CA LEU A 20 16.10 -16.71 11.64
C LEU A 20 17.08 -15.64 11.18
N LYS A 21 18.38 -15.89 11.38
CA LYS A 21 19.41 -14.98 10.90
C LYS A 21 19.36 -14.82 9.38
N GLN A 22 19.27 -15.91 8.63
CA GLN A 22 19.15 -15.85 7.17
C GLN A 22 17.87 -15.09 6.73
N MET A 23 16.74 -15.32 7.41
CA MET A 23 15.49 -14.62 7.13
C MET A 23 15.61 -13.12 7.37
N THR A 24 16.22 -12.70 8.49
CA THR A 24 16.44 -11.28 8.80
C THR A 24 17.50 -10.65 7.90
N ASP A 25 18.56 -11.37 7.52
CA ASP A 25 19.57 -10.89 6.57
C ASP A 25 18.95 -10.57 5.20
N ALA A 26 17.96 -11.35 4.74
CA ALA A 26 17.24 -11.10 3.48
C ALA A 26 16.48 -9.76 3.47
N ILE A 27 16.14 -9.22 4.63
CA ILE A 27 15.41 -7.95 4.79
C ILE A 27 16.22 -6.89 5.56
N ALA A 28 17.56 -7.00 5.57
CA ALA A 28 18.43 -6.09 6.31
C ALA A 28 18.29 -4.62 5.90
N HIS A 29 17.94 -4.36 4.62
CA HIS A 29 17.68 -3.01 4.10
C HIS A 29 16.52 -2.28 4.81
N ARG A 30 15.59 -3.01 5.44
CA ARG A 30 14.47 -2.40 6.17
C ARG A 30 14.90 -1.79 7.51
N GLY A 31 15.93 -2.32 8.13
CA GLY A 31 16.38 -1.86 9.45
C GLY A 31 17.88 -2.03 9.63
N PRO A 32 18.67 -1.02 9.22
CA PRO A 32 20.13 -1.09 9.27
C PRO A 32 20.70 -0.83 10.67
N ASP A 33 19.91 -0.28 11.61
CA ASP A 33 20.41 0.23 12.90
C ASP A 33 20.57 -0.85 13.96
N GLY A 34 19.92 -2.02 13.79
CA GLY A 34 20.03 -3.13 14.73
C GLY A 34 19.42 -4.43 14.23
N GLU A 35 19.80 -5.52 14.90
CA GLU A 35 19.28 -6.85 14.63
C GLU A 35 19.08 -7.61 15.94
N GLY A 36 18.07 -8.49 15.99
CA GLY A 36 17.84 -9.34 17.15
C GLY A 36 17.03 -10.57 16.85
N TRP A 37 17.23 -11.58 17.67
CA TRP A 37 16.57 -12.88 17.58
C TRP A 37 16.13 -13.38 18.94
N PHE A 38 14.98 -14.03 18.96
CA PHE A 38 14.46 -14.74 20.11
C PHE A 38 14.05 -16.15 19.69
N THR A 39 14.40 -17.16 20.50
CA THR A 39 13.98 -18.55 20.28
C THR A 39 13.51 -19.17 21.58
N ALA A 40 12.34 -19.84 21.54
CA ALA A 40 11.79 -20.59 22.67
C ALA A 40 11.08 -21.85 22.16
N GLY A 41 11.78 -22.98 22.17
CA GLY A 41 11.27 -24.23 21.63
C GLY A 41 10.83 -24.08 20.17
N PRO A 42 9.54 -24.24 19.85
CA PRO A 42 9.03 -24.20 18.47
C PRO A 42 8.93 -22.78 17.89
N ILE A 43 9.19 -21.74 18.66
CA ILE A 43 9.02 -20.33 18.26
C ILE A 43 10.34 -19.67 17.99
N GLY A 44 10.42 -18.99 16.85
CA GLY A 44 11.52 -18.10 16.50
C GLY A 44 11.01 -16.77 16.00
N LEU A 45 11.48 -15.65 16.58
CA LEU A 45 11.20 -14.28 16.19
C LEU A 45 12.50 -13.57 15.85
N GLY A 46 12.51 -12.80 14.76
CA GLY A 46 13.65 -12.02 14.33
C GLY A 46 13.24 -10.60 13.95
N ASN A 47 14.14 -9.65 14.15
CA ASN A 47 13.94 -8.23 13.87
C ASN A 47 15.16 -7.61 13.16
N ARG A 48 14.89 -6.67 12.28
CA ARG A 48 15.82 -5.66 11.75
C ARG A 48 15.27 -4.29 12.09
N ARG A 49 15.99 -3.55 12.92
CA ARG A 49 15.52 -2.27 13.49
C ARG A 49 15.97 -1.08 12.66
N LEU A 50 15.02 -0.20 12.34
CA LEU A 50 15.25 1.20 11.99
C LEU A 50 14.77 2.04 13.18
N SER A 51 15.68 2.74 13.85
CA SER A 51 15.41 3.47 15.08
C SER A 51 14.78 4.82 14.80
N ILE A 52 13.52 5.00 15.18
CA ILE A 52 12.73 6.23 14.97
C ILE A 52 12.31 6.85 16.30
N ILE A 53 11.77 6.04 17.22
CA ILE A 53 11.42 6.43 18.59
C ILE A 53 12.28 5.62 19.55
N ASP A 54 12.85 6.29 20.55
CA ASP A 54 13.82 5.74 21.50
C ASP A 54 15.08 5.18 20.80
N LEU A 55 16.04 6.03 20.55
CA LEU A 55 17.28 5.66 19.84
C LEU A 55 18.26 4.84 20.70
N SER A 56 17.90 4.57 21.95
CA SER A 56 18.72 3.79 22.89
C SER A 56 18.57 2.27 22.69
N ASP A 57 19.38 1.51 23.42
CA ASP A 57 19.29 0.04 23.45
C ASP A 57 17.99 -0.47 24.11
N HIS A 58 17.26 0.37 24.86
CA HIS A 58 15.96 0.00 25.42
C HIS A 58 14.88 -0.25 24.36
N GLY A 59 15.05 0.31 23.14
CA GLY A 59 14.19 0.03 22.01
C GLY A 59 14.58 -1.24 21.21
N HIS A 60 15.48 -2.10 21.73
CA HIS A 60 15.90 -3.33 21.06
C HIS A 60 14.73 -4.31 20.89
N GLN A 61 14.73 -5.04 19.76
CA GLN A 61 13.72 -6.05 19.45
C GLN A 61 14.36 -7.38 19.01
N PRO A 62 13.72 -8.55 19.25
CA PRO A 62 12.42 -8.73 19.93
C PRO A 62 12.42 -8.24 21.37
N MET A 63 11.31 -7.61 21.80
CA MET A 63 11.14 -7.00 23.12
C MET A 63 10.23 -7.87 23.97
N SER A 64 10.56 -8.02 25.27
CA SER A 64 9.75 -8.79 26.21
C SER A 64 9.15 -7.91 27.30
N ASN A 65 8.09 -8.43 27.96
CA ASN A 65 7.65 -7.95 29.26
C ASN A 65 8.70 -8.24 30.34
N GLU A 66 8.45 -7.83 31.59
CA GLU A 66 9.38 -7.95 32.75
C GLU A 66 9.69 -9.41 33.10
N THR A 67 8.76 -10.32 32.88
CA THR A 67 8.92 -11.77 33.16
C THR A 67 9.59 -12.54 32.03
N GLY A 68 9.70 -11.93 30.81
CA GLY A 68 10.31 -12.54 29.65
C GLY A 68 9.43 -13.61 28.97
N ASP A 69 8.15 -13.68 29.30
CA ASP A 69 7.22 -14.71 28.82
C ASP A 69 6.16 -14.18 27.82
N VAL A 70 6.13 -12.87 27.59
CA VAL A 70 5.42 -12.24 26.46
C VAL A 70 6.45 -11.48 25.63
N VAL A 71 6.65 -11.88 24.37
CA VAL A 71 7.72 -11.36 23.53
C VAL A 71 7.17 -10.91 22.18
N VAL A 72 7.53 -9.71 21.74
CA VAL A 72 7.07 -9.13 20.46
C VAL A 72 8.22 -8.81 19.50
N THR A 73 8.01 -9.05 18.21
CA THR A 73 8.75 -8.43 17.12
C THR A 73 7.79 -7.58 16.29
N TYR A 74 8.16 -6.34 16.03
CA TYR A 74 7.25 -5.28 15.56
C TYR A 74 7.86 -4.45 14.45
N ASN A 75 7.04 -4.13 13.47
CA ASN A 75 7.31 -3.19 12.38
C ASN A 75 6.16 -2.19 12.29
N GLY A 76 6.37 -0.95 12.74
CA GLY A 76 5.32 0.06 12.69
C GLY A 76 5.55 1.25 13.61
N GLU A 77 4.47 2.01 13.82
CA GLU A 77 4.34 3.12 14.76
C GLU A 77 2.92 3.14 15.34
N ILE A 78 2.80 3.15 16.68
CA ILE A 78 1.55 3.33 17.41
C ILE A 78 1.47 4.77 17.86
N TYR A 79 0.78 5.63 17.13
CA TYR A 79 0.79 7.07 17.33
C TYR A 79 0.14 7.53 18.63
N ASN A 80 -0.82 6.77 19.18
CA ASN A 80 -1.47 7.03 20.47
C ASN A 80 -0.78 6.32 21.66
N PHE A 81 0.51 5.98 21.53
CA PHE A 81 1.23 5.22 22.54
C PHE A 81 1.32 5.94 23.91
N ARG A 82 1.35 7.27 23.93
CA ARG A 82 1.43 8.05 25.18
C ARG A 82 0.15 7.97 25.99
N GLU A 83 -1.00 8.03 25.31
CA GLU A 83 -2.32 7.86 25.92
C GLU A 83 -2.49 6.43 26.44
N LEU A 84 -2.14 5.43 25.64
CA LEU A 84 -2.19 4.03 26.04
C LEU A 84 -1.25 3.72 27.19
N ARG A 85 -0.05 4.30 27.22
CA ARG A 85 0.87 4.18 28.34
C ARG A 85 0.24 4.67 29.63
N SER A 86 -0.36 5.85 29.63
CA SER A 86 -1.03 6.41 30.80
C SER A 86 -2.19 5.54 31.29
N ASP A 87 -2.92 4.89 30.38
CA ASP A 87 -3.99 3.95 30.70
C ASP A 87 -3.44 2.67 31.35
N LEU A 88 -2.35 2.12 30.79
CA LEU A 88 -1.70 0.91 31.28
C LEU A 88 -1.00 1.12 32.64
N GLU A 89 -0.34 2.26 32.83
CA GLU A 89 0.25 2.65 34.14
C GLU A 89 -0.82 2.72 35.23
N ARG A 90 -2.03 3.22 34.92
CA ARG A 90 -3.18 3.19 35.83
C ARG A 90 -3.68 1.78 36.15
N CYS A 91 -3.45 0.83 35.26
CA CYS A 91 -3.74 -0.59 35.47
C CYS A 91 -2.62 -1.32 36.25
N GLY A 92 -1.51 -0.65 36.52
CA GLY A 92 -0.39 -1.18 37.33
C GLY A 92 0.79 -1.71 36.51
N HIS A 93 0.81 -1.47 35.16
CA HIS A 93 1.96 -1.82 34.33
C HIS A 93 3.10 -0.82 34.54
N GLU A 94 4.34 -1.31 34.54
CA GLU A 94 5.57 -0.52 34.63
C GLU A 94 6.32 -0.58 33.27
N PHE A 95 6.92 0.53 32.87
CA PHE A 95 7.60 0.65 31.57
C PHE A 95 9.09 0.89 31.75
N ALA A 96 9.92 0.16 31.02
CA ALA A 96 11.38 0.27 31.06
C ALA A 96 11.95 1.15 29.93
N SER A 97 11.17 1.40 28.87
CA SER A 97 11.57 2.18 27.69
C SER A 97 10.64 3.36 27.43
N THR A 98 10.97 4.18 26.44
CA THR A 98 10.09 5.26 25.94
C THR A 98 9.53 4.93 24.55
N THR A 99 9.79 3.74 24.02
CA THR A 99 9.32 3.29 22.71
C THR A 99 7.84 2.91 22.74
N ASP A 100 7.19 3.05 21.60
CA ASP A 100 5.83 2.56 21.37
C ASP A 100 5.74 1.02 21.29
N THR A 101 6.86 0.33 21.01
CA THR A 101 6.93 -1.15 20.98
C THR A 101 6.50 -1.79 22.30
N GLU A 102 6.92 -1.23 23.43
CA GLU A 102 6.62 -1.76 24.77
C GLU A 102 5.11 -1.72 25.09
N ILE A 103 4.39 -0.79 24.48
CA ILE A 103 2.93 -0.73 24.60
C ILE A 103 2.27 -2.04 24.16
N ILE A 104 2.81 -2.73 23.16
CA ILE A 104 2.19 -3.93 22.61
C ILE A 104 2.16 -5.07 23.63
N VAL A 105 3.28 -5.29 24.34
CA VAL A 105 3.37 -6.39 25.33
C VAL A 105 2.43 -6.13 26.50
N HIS A 106 2.42 -4.92 27.06
CA HIS A 106 1.54 -4.56 28.19
C HIS A 106 0.07 -4.47 27.78
N ALA A 107 -0.24 -3.98 26.58
CA ALA A 107 -1.60 -3.98 26.04
C ALA A 107 -2.13 -5.40 25.84
N TYR A 108 -1.28 -6.32 25.37
CA TYR A 108 -1.66 -7.72 25.25
C TYR A 108 -1.88 -8.38 26.61
N GLU A 109 -1.05 -8.11 27.60
CA GLU A 109 -1.26 -8.61 28.97
C GLU A 109 -2.59 -8.14 29.54
N GLN A 110 -2.92 -6.85 29.33
CA GLN A 110 -4.12 -6.23 29.88
C GLN A 110 -5.41 -6.63 29.14
N TRP A 111 -5.37 -6.68 27.78
CA TRP A 111 -6.58 -6.81 26.95
C TRP A 111 -6.58 -8.03 26.02
N GLY A 112 -5.54 -8.85 26.06
CA GLY A 112 -5.40 -10.00 25.15
C GLY A 112 -5.39 -9.56 23.67
N ASP A 113 -5.97 -10.37 22.80
CA ASP A 113 -6.04 -10.09 21.35
C ASP A 113 -6.78 -8.79 21.00
N ALA A 114 -7.66 -8.30 21.88
CA ALA A 114 -8.39 -7.05 21.66
C ALA A 114 -7.50 -5.80 21.79
N CYS A 115 -6.25 -5.93 22.18
CA CYS A 115 -5.30 -4.81 22.24
C CYS A 115 -5.17 -4.09 20.89
N VAL A 116 -5.22 -4.82 19.76
CA VAL A 116 -5.12 -4.25 18.40
C VAL A 116 -6.23 -3.25 18.07
N GLU A 117 -7.39 -3.37 18.69
CA GLU A 117 -8.53 -2.49 18.46
C GLU A 117 -8.32 -1.08 19.07
N ARG A 118 -7.38 -0.97 20.00
CA ARG A 118 -7.03 0.29 20.71
C ARG A 118 -5.92 1.07 20.04
N PHE A 119 -5.18 0.45 19.12
CA PHE A 119 -4.03 1.07 18.47
C PHE A 119 -4.46 2.01 17.35
N ASN A 120 -4.08 3.28 17.43
CA ASN A 120 -4.10 4.20 16.30
C ASN A 120 -2.68 4.25 15.74
N GLY A 121 -2.46 3.58 14.60
CA GLY A 121 -1.12 3.43 14.05
C GLY A 121 -1.07 2.57 12.79
N MET A 122 0.14 2.43 12.31
CA MET A 122 0.50 1.56 11.20
C MET A 122 1.41 0.44 11.74
N PHE A 123 1.00 -0.81 11.60
CA PHE A 123 1.75 -1.89 12.23
C PHE A 123 1.59 -3.27 11.59
N ALA A 124 2.65 -4.04 11.70
CA ALA A 124 2.66 -5.49 11.62
C ALA A 124 3.51 -6.05 12.74
N PHE A 125 3.01 -6.99 13.52
CA PHE A 125 3.78 -7.61 14.58
C PHE A 125 3.50 -9.10 14.74
N ALA A 126 4.44 -9.79 15.37
CA ALA A 126 4.27 -11.14 15.89
C ALA A 126 4.60 -11.14 17.38
N LEU A 127 3.63 -11.58 18.19
CA LEU A 127 3.76 -11.66 19.64
C LEU A 127 3.66 -13.12 20.09
N ALA A 128 4.64 -13.59 20.84
CA ALA A 128 4.65 -14.92 21.46
C ALA A 128 4.25 -14.83 22.93
N ASP A 129 3.18 -15.54 23.31
CA ASP A 129 2.73 -15.74 24.68
C ASP A 129 3.24 -17.10 25.19
N LEU A 130 4.21 -17.05 26.07
CA LEU A 130 4.89 -18.20 26.67
C LEU A 130 4.48 -18.45 28.13
N ARG A 131 3.51 -17.73 28.67
CA ARG A 131 3.06 -17.83 30.08
C ARG A 131 2.63 -19.24 30.49
N ARG A 132 2.30 -20.10 29.51
CA ARG A 132 1.98 -21.53 29.74
C ARG A 132 3.15 -22.47 29.35
N GLY A 133 4.35 -21.92 29.12
CA GLY A 133 5.52 -22.64 28.61
C GLY A 133 5.50 -22.82 27.09
N ALA A 134 6.68 -23.01 26.49
CA ALA A 134 6.88 -23.03 25.04
C ALA A 134 6.06 -24.12 24.30
N ALA A 135 5.80 -25.28 24.92
CA ALA A 135 4.98 -26.35 24.35
C ALA A 135 3.48 -25.99 24.26
N HIS A 136 3.03 -25.01 25.01
CA HIS A 136 1.65 -24.52 25.04
C HIS A 136 1.58 -23.04 24.64
N ALA A 137 2.59 -22.58 23.92
CA ALA A 137 2.69 -21.20 23.48
C ALA A 137 1.64 -20.87 22.42
N ARG A 138 1.28 -19.61 22.42
CA ARG A 138 0.40 -18.99 21.44
C ARG A 138 1.13 -17.85 20.73
N VAL A 139 1.06 -17.79 19.43
CA VAL A 139 1.61 -16.67 18.66
C VAL A 139 0.48 -15.90 18.00
N LEU A 140 0.46 -14.58 18.21
CA LEU A 140 -0.47 -13.64 17.59
C LEU A 140 0.29 -12.85 16.53
N LEU A 141 -0.09 -13.02 15.25
CA LEU A 141 0.31 -12.11 14.18
C LEU A 141 -0.80 -11.10 13.96
N ALA A 142 -0.46 -9.82 13.87
CA ALA A 142 -1.43 -8.76 13.66
C ALA A 142 -0.98 -7.79 12.58
N ARG A 143 -1.94 -7.26 11.82
CA ARG A 143 -1.73 -6.26 10.79
C ARG A 143 -2.71 -5.11 10.98
N ASP A 144 -2.25 -3.86 10.79
CA ASP A 144 -3.05 -2.64 11.00
C ASP A 144 -4.34 -2.59 10.17
N ARG A 145 -5.26 -1.69 10.56
CA ARG A 145 -6.60 -1.53 9.96
C ARG A 145 -6.57 -1.40 8.45
N TYR A 146 -5.56 -0.74 7.90
CA TYR A 146 -5.48 -0.36 6.48
C TYR A 146 -4.50 -1.21 5.70
N GLY A 147 -3.68 -2.04 6.39
CA GLY A 147 -2.63 -2.84 5.80
C GLY A 147 -1.46 -2.00 5.31
N ILE A 148 -1.15 -0.90 6.01
CA ILE A 148 -0.01 -0.02 5.70
C ILE A 148 1.30 -0.80 5.80
N LYS A 149 1.46 -1.60 6.87
CA LYS A 149 2.64 -2.45 7.02
C LYS A 149 2.36 -3.86 6.47
N PRO A 150 3.20 -4.38 5.57
CA PRO A 150 3.02 -5.72 5.02
C PRO A 150 3.39 -6.79 6.05
N LEU A 151 2.64 -7.90 6.00
CA LEU A 151 2.90 -9.12 6.76
C LEU A 151 2.54 -10.33 5.91
N TYR A 152 3.56 -10.94 5.32
CA TYR A 152 3.42 -12.15 4.52
C TYR A 152 3.55 -13.38 5.39
N TYR A 153 2.90 -14.48 4.98
CA TYR A 153 3.02 -15.77 5.66
C TYR A 153 2.89 -16.94 4.68
N ALA A 154 3.48 -18.06 5.06
CA ALA A 154 3.26 -19.38 4.48
C ALA A 154 2.90 -20.33 5.61
N ALA A 155 1.74 -20.99 5.52
CA ALA A 155 1.24 -21.92 6.54
C ALA A 155 1.07 -23.32 5.96
N SER A 156 1.51 -24.31 6.73
CA SER A 156 1.32 -25.74 6.46
C SER A 156 0.85 -26.44 7.74
N THR A 157 0.63 -27.75 7.66
CA THR A 157 0.33 -28.58 8.84
C THR A 157 1.50 -28.70 9.83
N GLU A 158 2.70 -28.35 9.40
CA GLU A 158 3.93 -28.51 10.19
C GLU A 158 4.46 -27.19 10.74
N ARG A 159 4.15 -26.07 10.10
CA ARG A 159 4.71 -24.77 10.48
C ARG A 159 3.96 -23.58 9.89
N VAL A 160 4.20 -22.42 10.52
CA VAL A 160 3.91 -21.10 9.97
C VAL A 160 5.21 -20.32 9.86
N VAL A 161 5.55 -19.83 8.67
CA VAL A 161 6.70 -18.95 8.41
C VAL A 161 6.14 -17.59 8.01
N PHE A 162 6.68 -16.49 8.56
CA PHE A 162 6.17 -15.15 8.26
C PHE A 162 7.29 -14.12 8.13
N GLY A 163 6.97 -12.99 7.51
CA GLY A 163 7.92 -11.88 7.36
C GLY A 163 7.31 -10.63 6.77
N SER A 164 7.97 -9.51 6.95
CA SER A 164 7.61 -8.24 6.31
C SER A 164 7.70 -8.29 4.79
N GLU A 165 8.55 -9.17 4.26
CA GLU A 165 8.77 -9.37 2.83
C GLU A 165 8.83 -10.85 2.49
N VAL A 166 8.41 -11.20 1.25
CA VAL A 166 8.34 -12.60 0.78
C VAL A 166 9.73 -13.23 0.77
N LYS A 167 10.79 -12.47 0.43
CA LYS A 167 12.17 -12.98 0.39
C LYS A 167 12.64 -13.58 1.72
N ALA A 168 12.14 -13.07 2.85
CA ALA A 168 12.41 -13.66 4.16
C ALA A 168 11.80 -15.07 4.29
N ILE A 169 10.62 -15.29 3.72
CA ILE A 169 9.95 -16.59 3.69
C ILE A 169 10.65 -17.55 2.71
N LEU A 170 11.08 -17.03 1.55
CA LEU A 170 11.76 -17.82 0.50
C LEU A 170 13.14 -18.37 0.93
N VAL A 171 13.68 -17.89 2.04
CA VAL A 171 14.91 -18.44 2.66
C VAL A 171 14.64 -19.83 3.26
N HIS A 172 13.40 -20.10 3.69
CA HIS A 172 13.06 -21.39 4.26
C HIS A 172 13.23 -22.51 3.21
N PRO A 173 14.01 -23.58 3.48
CA PRO A 173 14.43 -24.57 2.47
C PRO A 173 13.26 -25.31 1.82
N GLU A 174 12.12 -25.42 2.49
CA GLU A 174 10.94 -26.10 1.96
C GLU A 174 9.99 -25.17 1.21
N GLN A 175 10.23 -23.85 1.24
CA GLN A 175 9.41 -22.91 0.48
C GLN A 175 9.79 -22.95 -0.99
N ARG A 176 8.85 -23.44 -1.80
CA ARG A 176 9.07 -23.57 -3.25
C ARG A 176 8.87 -22.22 -3.96
N ARG A 177 9.76 -21.94 -4.91
CA ARG A 177 9.65 -20.75 -5.77
C ARG A 177 8.89 -21.12 -7.05
N ARG A 178 7.57 -20.99 -6.99
CA ARG A 178 6.66 -21.28 -8.10
C ARG A 178 5.67 -20.14 -8.25
N VAL A 179 5.20 -19.94 -9.48
CA VAL A 179 4.14 -18.96 -9.78
C VAL A 179 2.80 -19.48 -9.25
N ASN A 180 2.09 -18.61 -8.55
CA ASN A 180 0.68 -18.80 -8.23
C ASN A 180 -0.16 -18.37 -9.45
N HIS A 181 -0.78 -19.31 -10.12
CA HIS A 181 -1.54 -19.06 -11.35
C HIS A 181 -2.81 -18.23 -11.10
N ASP A 182 -3.45 -18.38 -9.94
CA ASP A 182 -4.64 -17.60 -9.59
C ASP A 182 -4.28 -16.13 -9.39
N ALA A 183 -3.19 -15.86 -8.63
CA ALA A 183 -2.66 -14.51 -8.46
C ALA A 183 -2.17 -13.92 -9.80
N LEU A 184 -1.58 -14.73 -10.68
CA LEU A 184 -1.18 -14.31 -12.03
C LEU A 184 -2.39 -13.87 -12.85
N SER A 185 -3.52 -14.59 -12.75
CA SER A 185 -4.78 -14.22 -13.39
C SER A 185 -5.31 -12.89 -12.87
N GLU A 186 -5.32 -12.69 -11.54
CA GLU A 186 -5.72 -11.42 -10.93
C GLU A 186 -4.82 -10.28 -11.39
N TYR A 187 -3.50 -10.46 -11.32
CA TYR A 187 -2.52 -9.43 -11.71
C TYR A 187 -2.71 -8.96 -13.15
N PHE A 188 -2.84 -9.88 -14.11
CA PHE A 188 -3.03 -9.51 -15.50
C PHE A 188 -4.45 -9.07 -15.85
N THR A 189 -5.42 -9.27 -15.00
CA THR A 189 -6.74 -8.65 -15.13
C THR A 189 -6.75 -7.24 -14.54
N PHE A 190 -6.32 -7.08 -13.29
CA PHE A 190 -6.53 -5.87 -12.49
C PHE A 190 -5.29 -4.95 -12.39
N GLN A 191 -4.11 -5.39 -12.84
CA GLN A 191 -2.81 -4.80 -12.47
C GLN A 191 -2.61 -4.79 -10.95
N ASN A 192 -3.26 -5.68 -10.26
CA ASN A 192 -3.24 -5.85 -8.80
C ASN A 192 -3.68 -7.26 -8.44
N ILE A 193 -3.55 -7.62 -7.16
CA ILE A 193 -4.09 -8.85 -6.60
C ILE A 193 -5.10 -8.43 -5.53
N PHE A 194 -6.39 -8.73 -5.73
CA PHE A 194 -7.47 -8.28 -4.86
C PHE A 194 -7.72 -9.23 -3.69
N SER A 195 -7.27 -10.48 -3.85
CA SER A 195 -7.30 -11.49 -2.78
C SER A 195 -6.09 -11.36 -1.84
N ASP A 196 -5.97 -12.28 -0.89
CA ASP A 196 -4.81 -12.43 -0.01
C ASP A 196 -3.62 -13.18 -0.66
N LEU A 197 -3.76 -13.55 -1.93
CA LEU A 197 -2.72 -14.25 -2.69
C LEU A 197 -1.52 -13.35 -3.00
N THR A 198 -0.40 -13.99 -3.32
CA THR A 198 0.78 -13.36 -3.92
C THR A 198 1.17 -14.13 -5.19
N LEU A 199 2.06 -13.56 -6.00
CA LEU A 199 2.60 -14.27 -7.17
C LEU A 199 3.39 -15.56 -6.80
N PHE A 200 3.73 -15.75 -5.53
CA PHE A 200 4.40 -16.94 -5.04
C PHE A 200 3.41 -17.97 -4.51
N ASP A 201 3.43 -19.16 -5.07
CA ASP A 201 2.59 -20.27 -4.63
C ASP A 201 2.84 -20.61 -3.15
N GLY A 202 1.74 -20.74 -2.38
CA GLY A 202 1.78 -21.02 -0.94
C GLY A 202 2.15 -19.85 -0.04
N VAL A 203 2.45 -18.65 -0.58
CA VAL A 203 2.67 -17.43 0.22
C VAL A 203 1.45 -16.52 0.11
N ARG A 204 0.99 -16.01 1.25
CA ARG A 204 -0.15 -15.12 1.37
C ARG A 204 0.23 -13.83 2.08
N LEU A 205 -0.54 -12.78 1.85
CA LEU A 205 -0.47 -11.51 2.57
C LEU A 205 -1.60 -11.45 3.59
N LEU A 206 -1.28 -11.32 4.89
CA LEU A 206 -2.32 -11.20 5.91
C LEU A 206 -3.21 -9.98 5.59
N PRO A 207 -4.56 -10.14 5.49
CA PRO A 207 -5.41 -9.03 5.08
C PRO A 207 -5.38 -7.84 6.06
N PRO A 208 -5.67 -6.60 5.61
CA PRO A 208 -5.82 -5.43 6.48
C PRO A 208 -6.85 -5.65 7.58
N GLY A 209 -6.59 -5.15 8.79
CA GLY A 209 -7.53 -5.29 9.90
C GLY A 209 -7.72 -6.72 10.41
N HIS A 210 -6.72 -7.60 10.22
CA HIS A 210 -6.78 -9.00 10.64
C HIS A 210 -5.70 -9.36 11.64
N VAL A 211 -6.04 -10.35 12.44
CA VAL A 211 -5.11 -11.10 13.29
C VAL A 211 -5.12 -12.57 12.91
N MET A 212 -3.97 -13.21 13.03
CA MET A 212 -3.80 -14.65 12.91
C MET A 212 -3.26 -15.21 14.22
N THR A 213 -3.92 -16.21 14.75
CA THR A 213 -3.49 -16.93 15.95
C THR A 213 -2.93 -18.28 15.56
N VAL A 214 -1.75 -18.60 16.06
CA VAL A 214 -1.11 -19.90 15.95
C VAL A 214 -1.01 -20.49 17.35
N ASP A 215 -1.69 -21.60 17.63
CA ASP A 215 -1.61 -22.34 18.88
C ASP A 215 -0.77 -23.59 18.68
N VAL A 216 0.38 -23.63 19.37
CA VAL A 216 1.36 -24.71 19.22
C VAL A 216 0.81 -26.03 19.75
N SER A 217 0.10 -26.00 20.87
CA SER A 217 -0.37 -27.24 21.54
C SER A 217 -1.45 -27.99 20.76
N SER A 218 -2.33 -27.25 20.07
CA SER A 218 -3.40 -27.82 19.24
C SER A 218 -3.04 -27.87 17.75
N SER A 219 -1.89 -27.33 17.36
CA SER A 219 -1.46 -27.17 15.95
C SER A 219 -2.51 -26.45 15.10
N THR A 220 -3.22 -25.47 15.69
CA THR A 220 -4.28 -24.74 15.00
C THR A 220 -3.81 -23.36 14.55
N VAL A 221 -4.23 -22.99 13.32
CA VAL A 221 -4.02 -21.66 12.75
C VAL A 221 -5.38 -21.07 12.42
N ALA A 222 -5.72 -19.92 12.98
CA ALA A 222 -7.00 -19.26 12.78
C ALA A 222 -6.79 -17.78 12.47
N THR A 223 -7.48 -17.27 11.47
CA THR A 223 -7.45 -15.85 11.08
C THR A 223 -8.83 -15.24 11.34
N ARG A 224 -8.85 -14.04 11.92
CA ARG A 224 -10.08 -13.27 12.11
C ARG A 224 -9.88 -11.80 11.77
N SER A 225 -10.92 -11.17 11.23
CA SER A 225 -11.00 -9.71 11.12
C SER A 225 -11.30 -9.12 12.51
N TYR A 226 -10.59 -8.05 12.86
CA TYR A 226 -10.90 -7.23 14.04
C TYR A 226 -11.46 -5.86 13.64
N TRP A 227 -11.29 -5.45 12.38
CA TRP A 227 -11.81 -4.19 11.88
C TRP A 227 -12.03 -4.25 10.36
N ASP A 228 -13.06 -3.55 9.87
CA ASP A 228 -13.28 -3.26 8.46
C ASP A 228 -14.04 -1.93 8.30
N TYR A 229 -14.02 -1.36 7.09
CA TYR A 229 -14.65 -0.08 6.77
C TYR A 229 -16.18 -0.15 6.85
N GLN A 230 -16.80 0.67 7.69
CA GLN A 230 -18.27 0.74 7.86
C GLN A 230 -18.78 2.14 7.46
N PHE A 231 -19.50 2.23 6.36
CA PHE A 231 -20.07 3.49 5.87
C PHE A 231 -21.38 3.83 6.60
N ASN A 232 -21.27 4.36 7.82
CA ASN A 232 -22.38 4.80 8.64
C ASN A 232 -22.70 6.28 8.41
N VAL A 233 -23.26 6.60 7.24
CA VAL A 233 -23.48 7.97 6.80
C VAL A 233 -24.36 8.75 7.77
N SER A 234 -23.84 9.85 8.31
CA SER A 234 -24.58 10.82 9.13
C SER A 234 -24.99 12.03 8.30
N THR A 235 -26.24 12.44 8.40
CA THR A 235 -26.83 13.54 7.59
C THR A 235 -27.17 14.80 8.38
N THR A 236 -26.81 14.85 9.68
CA THR A 236 -27.29 15.91 10.60
C THR A 236 -26.44 17.17 10.59
N ALA A 237 -25.13 17.09 10.28
CA ALA A 237 -24.25 18.25 10.24
C ALA A 237 -24.34 19.00 8.90
N SER A 238 -24.17 20.33 8.93
CA SER A 238 -24.03 21.14 7.71
C SER A 238 -22.73 20.81 6.98
N PHE A 239 -22.62 21.23 5.72
CA PHE A 239 -21.38 21.07 4.94
C PHE A 239 -20.22 21.83 5.59
N GLU A 240 -20.45 23.03 6.05
CA GLU A 240 -19.49 23.91 6.69
C GLU A 240 -18.99 23.34 8.03
N ASP A 241 -19.90 22.82 8.88
CA ASP A 241 -19.53 22.16 10.14
C ASP A 241 -18.72 20.89 9.89
N THR A 242 -19.12 20.10 8.89
CA THR A 242 -18.41 18.89 8.47
C THR A 242 -16.99 19.22 7.99
N ALA A 243 -16.83 20.28 7.21
CA ALA A 243 -15.51 20.73 6.74
C ALA A 243 -14.64 21.26 7.90
N GLY A 244 -15.26 21.96 8.87
CA GLY A 244 -14.58 22.45 10.07
C GLY A 244 -14.06 21.30 10.96
N GLU A 245 -14.89 20.29 11.22
CA GLU A 245 -14.51 19.09 11.98
C GLU A 245 -13.39 18.31 11.26
N LEU A 246 -13.56 18.10 9.96
CA LEU A 246 -12.52 17.43 9.13
C LEU A 246 -11.18 18.14 9.22
N ARG A 247 -11.17 19.47 9.16
CA ARG A 247 -9.94 20.25 9.29
C ARG A 247 -9.24 20.01 10.62
N GLY A 248 -9.98 20.02 11.73
CA GLY A 248 -9.43 19.77 13.06
C GLY A 248 -8.82 18.37 13.19
N LEU A 249 -9.52 17.34 12.70
CA LEU A 249 -9.05 15.96 12.67
C LEU A 249 -7.81 15.81 11.79
N PHE A 250 -7.81 16.41 10.59
CA PHE A 250 -6.67 16.38 9.68
C PHE A 250 -5.41 17.02 10.28
N GLU A 251 -5.54 18.23 10.86
CA GLU A 251 -4.40 18.88 11.53
C GLU A 251 -3.88 18.06 12.71
N THR A 252 -4.77 17.36 13.44
CA THR A 252 -4.41 16.49 14.56
C THR A 252 -3.70 15.23 14.06
N ALA A 253 -4.20 14.61 12.98
CA ALA A 253 -3.58 13.45 12.35
C ALA A 253 -2.15 13.76 11.88
N VAL A 254 -1.94 14.90 11.20
CA VAL A 254 -0.60 15.31 10.79
C VAL A 254 0.31 15.52 12.00
N ARG A 255 -0.13 16.29 13.03
CA ARG A 255 0.69 16.53 14.25
C ARG A 255 1.04 15.23 14.97
N ARG A 256 0.11 14.28 15.07
CA ARG A 256 0.33 12.97 15.70
C ARG A 256 1.43 12.19 14.97
N GLN A 257 1.47 12.26 13.65
CA GLN A 257 2.46 11.58 12.83
C GLN A 257 3.81 12.33 12.68
N LEU A 258 3.94 13.52 13.25
CA LEU A 258 5.23 14.23 13.36
C LEU A 258 6.07 13.78 14.56
N VAL A 259 5.53 12.96 15.48
CA VAL A 259 6.26 12.45 16.65
C VAL A 259 7.40 11.53 16.20
N SER A 260 8.65 11.94 16.47
CA SER A 260 9.85 11.24 16.03
C SER A 260 11.07 11.79 16.77
N ASP A 261 12.06 10.93 17.07
CA ASP A 261 13.37 11.32 17.61
C ASP A 261 14.42 11.52 16.50
N VAL A 262 14.02 11.33 15.23
CA VAL A 262 14.84 11.55 14.03
C VAL A 262 14.17 12.57 13.09
N PRO A 263 14.91 13.15 12.12
CA PRO A 263 14.35 14.12 11.18
C PRO A 263 13.16 13.57 10.38
N VAL A 264 12.11 14.40 10.26
CA VAL A 264 10.89 14.11 9.49
C VAL A 264 10.80 15.08 8.30
N GLY A 265 10.60 14.54 7.10
CA GLY A 265 10.30 15.30 5.89
C GLY A 265 8.91 15.01 5.33
N ALA A 266 8.62 15.49 4.14
CA ALA A 266 7.37 15.21 3.45
C ALA A 266 7.55 15.14 1.93
N TYR A 267 6.80 14.28 1.25
CA TYR A 267 6.65 14.38 -0.20
C TYR A 267 5.80 15.60 -0.57
N LEU A 268 6.20 16.30 -1.63
CA LEU A 268 5.51 17.50 -2.11
C LEU A 268 5.32 17.41 -3.63
N SER A 269 4.17 16.92 -4.07
CA SER A 269 3.86 16.73 -5.49
C SER A 269 3.11 17.90 -6.13
N GLY A 270 2.88 19.00 -5.41
CA GLY A 270 2.01 20.08 -5.90
C GLY A 270 0.52 19.75 -5.90
N GLY A 271 0.14 18.52 -5.60
CA GLY A 271 -1.24 18.09 -5.37
C GLY A 271 -1.78 18.54 -4.02
N MET A 272 -3.10 18.68 -3.89
CA MET A 272 -3.75 19.17 -2.68
C MET A 272 -3.38 18.37 -1.42
N ASP A 273 -3.32 17.04 -1.52
CA ASP A 273 -3.10 16.17 -0.35
C ASP A 273 -1.71 16.36 0.24
N SER A 274 -0.66 16.20 -0.56
CA SER A 274 0.72 16.41 -0.11
C SER A 274 0.95 17.84 0.35
N SER A 275 0.40 18.83 -0.37
CA SER A 275 0.54 20.24 -0.03
C SER A 275 -0.13 20.59 1.29
N SER A 276 -1.32 20.03 1.59
CA SER A 276 -2.01 20.26 2.86
C SER A 276 -1.24 19.66 4.05
N ILE A 277 -0.61 18.50 3.87
CA ILE A 277 0.27 17.90 4.88
C ILE A 277 1.47 18.81 5.14
N VAL A 278 2.14 19.28 4.08
CA VAL A 278 3.30 20.19 4.20
C VAL A 278 2.90 21.51 4.85
N ALA A 279 1.73 22.06 4.52
CA ALA A 279 1.20 23.29 5.14
C ALA A 279 1.03 23.16 6.66
N VAL A 280 0.61 21.99 7.16
CA VAL A 280 0.51 21.72 8.60
C VAL A 280 1.87 21.41 9.19
N ALA A 281 2.69 20.58 8.52
CA ALA A 281 4.01 20.19 9.00
C ALA A 281 4.95 21.39 9.16
N SER A 282 4.94 22.35 8.22
CA SER A 282 5.77 23.56 8.25
C SER A 282 5.47 24.50 9.42
N ARG A 283 4.27 24.41 10.00
CA ARG A 283 3.91 25.16 11.22
C ARG A 283 4.47 24.52 12.49
N ASN A 284 4.87 23.24 12.44
CA ASN A 284 5.37 22.47 13.57
C ASN A 284 6.87 22.21 13.48
N ILE A 285 7.41 22.07 12.26
CA ILE A 285 8.85 21.84 12.01
C ILE A 285 9.38 23.00 11.15
N PRO A 286 10.24 23.86 11.70
CA PRO A 286 10.88 24.92 10.92
C PRO A 286 11.71 24.34 9.76
N ARG A 287 11.52 24.87 8.54
CA ARG A 287 12.23 24.43 7.34
C ARG A 287 12.14 22.93 7.09
N VAL A 288 10.93 22.37 7.25
CA VAL A 288 10.69 20.95 6.94
C VAL A 288 11.22 20.60 5.55
N GLN A 289 11.93 19.48 5.44
CA GLN A 289 12.50 19.01 4.19
C GLN A 289 11.42 18.39 3.31
N THR A 290 11.37 18.83 2.05
CA THR A 290 10.35 18.36 1.09
C THR A 290 10.99 17.80 -0.18
N PHE A 291 10.36 16.77 -0.75
CA PHE A 291 10.93 15.98 -1.84
C PHE A 291 9.94 15.81 -2.98
N THR A 292 10.41 16.04 -4.22
CA THR A 292 9.61 15.93 -5.45
C THR A 292 10.35 15.13 -6.51
N GLY A 293 9.61 14.29 -7.24
CA GLY A 293 10.03 13.69 -8.49
C GLY A 293 9.48 14.49 -9.68
N GLY A 294 10.33 14.82 -10.63
CA GLY A 294 9.95 15.41 -11.91
C GLY A 294 10.41 14.55 -13.07
N PHE A 295 10.03 14.93 -14.27
CA PHE A 295 10.31 14.17 -15.48
C PHE A 295 10.96 15.04 -16.55
N ASP A 296 11.86 14.43 -17.35
CA ASP A 296 12.29 15.05 -18.60
C ASP A 296 11.15 14.96 -19.61
N MET A 297 10.60 16.13 -19.92
CA MET A 297 9.44 16.27 -20.79
C MET A 297 9.79 16.49 -22.27
N SER A 298 11.08 16.41 -22.62
CA SER A 298 11.58 16.74 -23.98
C SER A 298 10.95 15.87 -25.08
N SER A 299 10.65 14.59 -24.77
CA SER A 299 10.00 13.64 -25.68
C SER A 299 8.54 13.34 -25.34
N ALA A 300 8.00 13.92 -24.28
CA ALA A 300 6.62 13.74 -23.86
C ALA A 300 5.63 14.38 -24.84
N SER A 301 4.45 13.80 -24.99
CA SER A 301 3.43 14.27 -25.90
C SER A 301 2.02 14.17 -25.31
N GLY A 302 1.10 14.99 -25.85
CA GLY A 302 -0.32 14.93 -25.50
C GLY A 302 -0.57 15.21 -24.01
N LEU A 303 -1.27 14.31 -23.34
CA LEU A 303 -1.66 14.46 -21.93
C LEU A 303 -0.48 14.41 -20.96
N GLU A 304 0.58 13.69 -21.33
CA GLU A 304 1.73 13.48 -20.48
C GLU A 304 2.53 14.77 -20.22
N LEU A 305 2.38 15.81 -21.09
CA LEU A 305 2.99 17.13 -20.90
C LEU A 305 2.61 17.79 -19.55
N GLY A 306 1.52 17.39 -18.94
CA GLY A 306 1.10 17.91 -17.65
C GLY A 306 1.60 17.11 -16.43
N PHE A 307 2.37 16.03 -16.61
CA PHE A 307 2.77 15.17 -15.50
C PHE A 307 3.90 15.74 -14.63
N ASP A 308 4.63 16.73 -15.13
CA ASP A 308 5.67 17.40 -14.35
C ASP A 308 5.05 18.45 -13.42
N GLU A 309 5.13 18.22 -12.12
CA GLU A 309 4.56 19.06 -11.07
C GLU A 309 5.61 19.96 -10.37
N ARG A 310 6.88 19.96 -10.80
CA ARG A 310 7.99 20.70 -10.14
C ARG A 310 7.69 22.17 -9.94
N GLY A 311 7.21 22.87 -10.96
CA GLY A 311 6.91 24.29 -10.85
C GLY A 311 5.89 24.63 -9.76
N THR A 312 4.90 23.75 -9.53
CA THR A 312 3.93 23.92 -8.44
C THR A 312 4.57 23.59 -7.08
N SER A 313 5.38 22.54 -7.01
CA SER A 313 6.09 22.14 -5.78
C SER A 313 7.09 23.23 -5.34
N GLU A 314 7.85 23.82 -6.27
CA GLU A 314 8.75 24.93 -6.01
C GLU A 314 8.02 26.17 -5.47
N MET A 315 6.91 26.54 -6.09
CA MET A 315 6.06 27.65 -5.63
C MET A 315 5.57 27.41 -4.19
N LEU A 316 5.09 26.20 -3.88
CA LEU A 316 4.63 25.83 -2.55
C LEU A 316 5.75 25.77 -1.52
N SER A 317 6.94 25.31 -1.92
CA SER A 317 8.13 25.32 -1.09
C SER A 317 8.49 26.74 -0.65
N ASN A 318 8.43 27.70 -1.57
CA ASN A 318 8.66 29.10 -1.26
C ASN A 318 7.57 29.67 -0.32
N GLU A 319 6.30 29.33 -0.53
CA GLU A 319 5.20 29.75 0.32
C GLU A 319 5.33 29.23 1.75
N PHE A 320 5.60 27.93 1.91
CA PHE A 320 5.73 27.28 3.21
C PHE A 320 7.13 27.37 3.83
N LYS A 321 8.08 27.96 3.11
CA LYS A 321 9.49 28.11 3.54
C LYS A 321 10.14 26.78 3.89
N THR A 322 9.91 25.76 3.07
CA THR A 322 10.52 24.44 3.21
C THR A 322 11.91 24.40 2.61
N GLU A 323 12.69 23.40 2.96
CA GLU A 323 13.95 23.07 2.29
C GLU A 323 13.65 21.99 1.24
N HIS A 324 13.66 22.37 -0.05
CA HIS A 324 13.11 21.57 -1.13
C HIS A 324 14.17 20.92 -1.99
N TYR A 325 13.97 19.62 -2.26
CA TYR A 325 14.86 18.81 -3.08
C TYR A 325 14.08 18.11 -4.19
N GLU A 326 14.67 18.07 -5.39
CA GLU A 326 14.05 17.47 -6.57
C GLU A 326 14.98 16.42 -7.21
N THR A 327 14.36 15.41 -7.83
CA THR A 327 15.03 14.50 -8.75
C THR A 327 14.31 14.51 -10.09
N ILE A 328 15.06 14.56 -11.19
CA ILE A 328 14.53 14.53 -12.54
C ILE A 328 14.77 13.14 -13.12
N LEU A 329 13.73 12.53 -13.63
CA LEU A 329 13.73 11.19 -14.20
C LEU A 329 13.71 11.27 -15.74
N HIS A 330 14.46 10.39 -16.37
CA HIS A 330 14.59 10.24 -17.81
C HIS A 330 14.12 8.86 -18.26
N ALA A 331 13.88 8.67 -19.52
CA ALA A 331 13.42 7.40 -20.09
C ALA A 331 14.28 6.18 -19.70
N GLY A 332 15.60 6.33 -19.69
CA GLY A 332 16.54 5.25 -19.31
C GLY A 332 16.54 4.87 -17.82
N ASP A 333 15.99 5.71 -16.95
CA ASP A 333 15.99 5.46 -15.50
C ASP A 333 15.14 4.24 -15.12
N MET A 334 14.03 4.00 -15.82
CA MET A 334 13.20 2.80 -15.63
C MET A 334 14.01 1.54 -15.95
N GLU A 335 14.68 1.49 -17.10
CA GLU A 335 15.51 0.36 -17.51
C GLU A 335 16.57 0.03 -16.46
N HIS A 336 17.25 1.07 -15.98
CA HIS A 336 18.34 0.94 -15.02
C HIS A 336 17.88 0.35 -13.69
N VAL A 337 16.70 0.76 -13.19
CA VAL A 337 16.25 0.40 -11.84
C VAL A 337 15.35 -0.83 -11.80
N LEU A 338 14.72 -1.24 -12.90
CA LEU A 338 13.68 -2.27 -12.90
C LEU A 338 14.10 -3.59 -12.22
N PRO A 339 15.34 -4.12 -12.40
CA PRO A 339 15.75 -5.35 -11.72
C PRO A 339 15.83 -5.23 -10.19
N GLU A 340 16.24 -4.07 -9.67
CA GLU A 340 16.31 -3.80 -8.24
C GLU A 340 14.92 -3.47 -7.67
N LEU A 341 14.15 -2.68 -8.40
CA LEU A 341 12.76 -2.36 -8.08
C LEU A 341 11.92 -3.63 -7.90
N VAL A 342 11.98 -4.56 -8.85
CA VAL A 342 11.23 -5.82 -8.80
C VAL A 342 11.71 -6.72 -7.65
N TRP A 343 13.01 -6.69 -7.34
CA TRP A 343 13.55 -7.39 -6.17
C TRP A 343 12.96 -6.88 -4.85
N HIS A 344 12.77 -5.57 -4.72
CA HIS A 344 12.15 -4.99 -3.52
C HIS A 344 10.63 -5.15 -3.50
N LEU A 345 9.98 -5.02 -4.64
CA LEU A 345 8.52 -5.22 -4.74
C LEU A 345 8.11 -6.66 -4.45
N GLU A 346 8.77 -7.67 -5.05
CA GLU A 346 8.46 -9.11 -4.97
C GLU A 346 7.02 -9.46 -5.36
N ASP A 347 6.06 -8.80 -4.74
CA ASP A 347 4.63 -8.94 -4.93
C ASP A 347 4.16 -7.78 -5.81
N LEU A 348 4.10 -8.02 -7.11
CA LEU A 348 3.75 -7.00 -8.10
C LEU A 348 2.31 -6.54 -7.89
N ARG A 349 2.14 -5.23 -7.74
CA ARG A 349 0.84 -4.59 -7.54
C ARG A 349 0.76 -3.32 -8.39
N VAL A 350 -0.22 -2.48 -8.11
CA VAL A 350 -0.57 -1.30 -8.91
C VAL A 350 0.57 -0.37 -9.26
N GLY A 351 0.48 0.20 -10.43
CA GLY A 351 1.18 1.42 -10.84
C GLY A 351 2.53 1.19 -11.49
N GLN A 352 2.97 2.25 -12.13
CA GLN A 352 4.31 2.44 -12.68
C GLN A 352 5.13 3.12 -11.58
N CYS A 353 5.69 2.33 -10.67
CA CYS A 353 6.14 2.80 -9.36
C CYS A 353 7.64 3.15 -9.28
N TYR A 354 8.41 3.05 -10.38
CA TYR A 354 9.82 3.42 -10.36
C TYR A 354 10.08 4.89 -9.99
N PRO A 355 9.21 5.88 -10.29
CA PRO A 355 9.41 7.24 -9.80
C PRO A 355 9.40 7.31 -8.27
N ASN A 356 8.52 6.55 -7.60
CA ASN A 356 8.46 6.50 -6.14
C ASN A 356 9.77 5.97 -5.55
N TYR A 357 10.40 4.97 -6.19
CA TYR A 357 11.70 4.44 -5.78
C TYR A 357 12.78 5.52 -5.79
N TYR A 358 12.85 6.33 -6.85
CA TYR A 358 13.84 7.40 -6.96
C TYR A 358 13.61 8.54 -5.98
N VAL A 359 12.34 8.92 -5.74
CA VAL A 359 12.00 9.96 -4.77
C VAL A 359 12.29 9.48 -3.34
N ALA A 360 11.99 8.22 -3.03
CA ALA A 360 12.34 7.61 -1.74
C ALA A 360 13.87 7.57 -1.54
N ARG A 361 14.64 7.20 -2.58
CA ARG A 361 16.10 7.24 -2.56
C ARG A 361 16.66 8.65 -2.36
N LEU A 362 16.00 9.66 -2.91
CA LEU A 362 16.38 11.05 -2.66
C LEU A 362 16.11 11.42 -1.20
N ALA A 363 14.90 11.16 -0.70
CA ALA A 363 14.47 11.53 0.65
C ALA A 363 15.32 10.85 1.73
N SER A 364 15.67 9.57 1.56
CA SER A 364 16.47 8.79 2.52
C SER A 364 17.89 9.33 2.77
N ARG A 365 18.36 10.23 1.91
CA ARG A 365 19.66 10.91 2.11
C ARG A 365 19.62 12.04 3.13
N PHE A 366 18.42 12.48 3.51
CA PHE A 366 18.21 13.65 4.35
C PHE A 366 17.40 13.34 5.61
N VAL A 367 16.42 12.42 5.51
CA VAL A 367 15.49 12.09 6.59
C VAL A 367 15.31 10.58 6.71
N SER A 368 14.92 10.12 7.90
CA SER A 368 14.55 8.71 8.14
C SER A 368 13.04 8.50 8.08
N VAL A 369 12.24 9.57 8.14
CA VAL A 369 10.77 9.56 8.11
C VAL A 369 10.27 10.55 7.08
N VAL A 370 9.26 10.17 6.30
CA VAL A 370 8.61 11.05 5.31
C VAL A 370 7.09 10.92 5.39
N LEU A 371 6.38 12.05 5.32
CA LEU A 371 4.92 12.08 5.25
C LEU A 371 4.45 11.98 3.79
N SER A 372 3.42 11.19 3.54
CA SER A 372 2.81 10.96 2.23
C SER A 372 1.32 11.33 2.23
N GLY A 373 0.82 11.78 1.07
CA GLY A 373 -0.58 12.13 0.83
C GLY A 373 -1.50 10.96 0.51
N SER A 374 -1.02 9.71 0.58
CA SER A 374 -1.80 8.52 0.26
C SER A 374 -3.05 8.39 1.15
N GLY A 375 -4.18 7.97 0.56
CA GLY A 375 -5.48 7.82 1.23
C GLY A 375 -6.44 9.01 1.04
N GLY A 376 -5.94 10.22 0.74
CA GLY A 376 -6.81 11.39 0.58
C GLY A 376 -7.77 11.30 -0.60
N ASP A 377 -7.34 10.72 -1.70
CA ASP A 377 -8.18 10.48 -2.88
C ASP A 377 -9.26 9.43 -2.60
N GLU A 378 -8.89 8.32 -2.03
CA GLU A 378 -9.76 7.16 -1.84
C GLU A 378 -10.82 7.41 -0.75
N LEU A 379 -10.49 8.15 0.31
CA LEU A 379 -11.44 8.48 1.38
C LEU A 379 -12.45 9.56 0.97
N PHE A 380 -12.03 10.51 0.12
CA PHE A 380 -12.82 11.70 -0.20
C PHE A 380 -13.25 11.80 -1.67
N ALA A 381 -13.26 10.68 -2.39
CA ALA A 381 -13.68 10.57 -3.78
C ALA A 381 -12.86 11.44 -4.74
N GLY A 382 -11.53 11.28 -4.73
CA GLY A 382 -10.61 12.06 -5.56
C GLY A 382 -10.59 11.66 -7.04
N TYR A 383 -11.19 10.53 -7.41
CA TYR A 383 -11.31 10.04 -8.79
C TYR A 383 -12.78 10.00 -9.24
N PRO A 384 -13.46 11.15 -9.43
CA PRO A 384 -14.90 11.21 -9.70
C PRO A 384 -15.34 10.30 -10.85
N TRP A 385 -14.57 10.27 -11.94
CA TRP A 385 -14.86 9.45 -13.13
C TRP A 385 -14.94 7.94 -12.86
N ARG A 386 -14.32 7.44 -11.80
CA ARG A 386 -14.41 6.04 -11.39
C ARG A 386 -15.74 5.77 -10.70
N TYR A 387 -16.12 6.61 -9.76
CA TYR A 387 -17.34 6.44 -8.96
C TYR A 387 -18.60 6.66 -9.77
N TYR A 388 -18.55 7.58 -10.72
CA TYR A 388 -19.67 7.88 -11.60
C TYR A 388 -20.08 6.72 -12.51
N ARG A 389 -19.19 5.76 -12.80
CA ARG A 389 -19.50 4.62 -13.67
C ARG A 389 -20.59 3.70 -13.11
N GLY A 390 -20.64 3.53 -11.79
CA GLY A 390 -21.62 2.65 -11.13
C GLY A 390 -22.91 3.34 -10.71
N MET A 391 -22.94 4.68 -10.61
CA MET A 391 -24.04 5.37 -9.91
C MET A 391 -25.39 5.33 -10.63
N HIS A 392 -25.44 5.05 -11.92
CA HIS A 392 -26.66 4.92 -12.71
C HIS A 392 -27.14 3.46 -12.85
N ALA A 393 -26.53 2.52 -12.13
CA ALA A 393 -26.96 1.14 -12.17
C ALA A 393 -28.40 0.99 -11.62
N THR A 394 -29.19 0.17 -12.30
CA THR A 394 -30.58 -0.12 -11.91
C THR A 394 -30.71 -1.39 -11.08
N SER A 395 -29.62 -2.13 -10.90
CA SER A 395 -29.52 -3.35 -10.11
C SER A 395 -28.13 -3.55 -9.55
N VAL A 396 -28.02 -4.35 -8.49
CA VAL A 396 -26.73 -4.71 -7.87
C VAL A 396 -25.82 -5.42 -8.87
N GLU A 397 -26.36 -6.37 -9.64
CA GLU A 397 -25.58 -7.09 -10.66
C GLU A 397 -25.13 -6.14 -11.79
N GLY A 398 -25.99 -5.20 -12.21
CA GLY A 398 -25.64 -4.16 -13.18
C GLY A 398 -24.50 -3.25 -12.70
N TYR A 399 -24.50 -2.88 -11.41
CA TYR A 399 -23.43 -2.16 -10.77
C TYR A 399 -22.13 -2.98 -10.81
N TYR A 400 -22.17 -4.23 -10.34
CA TYR A 400 -20.96 -5.07 -10.32
C TYR A 400 -20.37 -5.25 -11.71
N ARG A 401 -21.16 -5.51 -12.73
CA ARG A 401 -20.67 -5.64 -14.12
C ARG A 401 -20.06 -4.36 -14.63
N SER A 402 -20.74 -3.23 -14.51
CA SER A 402 -20.24 -1.93 -14.98
C SER A 402 -18.94 -1.50 -14.29
N TYR A 403 -18.84 -1.77 -12.99
CA TYR A 403 -17.65 -1.39 -12.23
C TYR A 403 -16.49 -2.37 -12.45
N TYR A 404 -16.77 -3.66 -12.58
CA TYR A 404 -15.80 -4.68 -12.96
C TYR A 404 -15.19 -4.42 -14.34
N ASP A 405 -16.01 -4.04 -15.35
CA ASP A 405 -15.53 -3.74 -16.69
C ASP A 405 -14.46 -2.64 -16.70
N TYR A 406 -14.58 -1.67 -15.83
CA TYR A 406 -13.55 -0.64 -15.63
C TYR A 406 -12.27 -1.22 -15.00
N TRP A 407 -12.40 -2.14 -14.05
CA TRP A 407 -11.25 -2.68 -13.33
C TRP A 407 -10.52 -3.81 -14.07
N GLN A 408 -10.99 -4.24 -15.21
CA GLN A 408 -10.21 -5.05 -16.16
C GLN A 408 -9.14 -4.19 -16.86
N ARG A 409 -8.15 -3.74 -16.09
CA ARG A 409 -7.20 -2.70 -16.51
C ARG A 409 -6.19 -3.15 -17.56
N LEU A 410 -5.85 -4.46 -17.61
CA LEU A 410 -4.83 -4.99 -18.50
C LEU A 410 -5.43 -5.88 -19.59
N ILE A 411 -6.05 -6.97 -19.19
CA ILE A 411 -6.60 -7.98 -20.10
C ILE A 411 -8.09 -8.16 -19.81
N PRO A 412 -8.97 -7.86 -20.77
CA PRO A 412 -10.40 -8.13 -20.62
C PRO A 412 -10.68 -9.64 -20.66
N ASP A 413 -11.79 -10.07 -20.04
CA ASP A 413 -12.19 -11.48 -19.96
C ASP A 413 -12.19 -12.20 -21.32
N GLY A 414 -12.64 -11.51 -22.38
CA GLY A 414 -12.69 -12.05 -23.72
C GLY A 414 -11.31 -12.40 -24.32
N ASP A 415 -10.26 -11.76 -23.83
CA ASP A 415 -8.89 -11.95 -24.34
C ASP A 415 -8.06 -12.94 -23.52
N ARG A 416 -8.49 -13.32 -22.31
CA ARG A 416 -7.72 -14.16 -21.37
C ARG A 416 -7.23 -15.47 -22.00
N SER A 417 -8.09 -16.15 -22.77
CA SER A 417 -7.75 -17.43 -23.43
C SER A 417 -6.74 -17.28 -24.57
N SER A 418 -6.61 -16.10 -25.16
CA SER A 418 -5.63 -15.78 -26.19
C SER A 418 -4.35 -15.15 -25.62
N PHE A 419 -4.42 -14.59 -24.41
CA PHE A 419 -3.30 -13.98 -23.69
C PHE A 419 -2.44 -15.04 -22.98
N PHE A 420 -3.05 -15.92 -22.19
CA PHE A 420 -2.31 -17.00 -21.53
C PHE A 420 -2.00 -18.11 -22.54
N ASN A 421 -0.80 -18.68 -22.48
CA ASN A 421 -0.48 -19.85 -23.28
C ASN A 421 -1.32 -21.07 -22.87
N ALA A 422 -1.35 -22.12 -23.72
CA ALA A 422 -2.23 -23.26 -23.51
C ALA A 422 -2.03 -23.95 -22.15
N THR A 423 -0.79 -24.05 -21.65
CA THR A 423 -0.48 -24.66 -20.36
C THR A 423 -1.04 -23.81 -19.21
N THR A 424 -0.72 -22.52 -19.18
CA THR A 424 -1.19 -21.60 -18.15
C THR A 424 -2.72 -21.49 -18.17
N TRP A 425 -3.33 -21.45 -19.36
CA TRP A 425 -4.78 -21.39 -19.50
C TRP A 425 -5.50 -22.56 -18.81
N THR A 426 -4.92 -23.77 -18.81
CA THR A 426 -5.53 -24.92 -18.10
C THR A 426 -5.64 -24.69 -16.59
N HIS A 427 -4.77 -23.89 -16.00
CA HIS A 427 -4.76 -23.54 -14.59
C HIS A 427 -5.67 -22.35 -14.28
N VAL A 428 -5.53 -21.25 -15.05
CA VAL A 428 -6.22 -19.99 -14.72
C VAL A 428 -7.69 -19.93 -15.13
N LYS A 429 -8.15 -20.80 -16.04
CA LYS A 429 -9.52 -20.76 -16.58
C LYS A 429 -10.64 -21.01 -15.55
N GLN A 430 -10.31 -21.61 -14.40
CA GLN A 430 -11.27 -21.87 -13.32
C GLN A 430 -11.33 -20.74 -12.30
N HIS A 431 -10.31 -19.88 -12.27
CA HIS A 431 -10.24 -18.71 -11.40
C HIS A 431 -10.87 -17.52 -12.12
N GLU A 432 -12.16 -17.26 -11.83
CA GLU A 432 -12.91 -16.20 -12.49
C GLU A 432 -12.66 -14.84 -11.81
N PRO A 433 -12.01 -13.86 -12.48
CA PRO A 433 -11.73 -12.56 -11.88
C PRO A 433 -12.98 -11.81 -11.43
N PHE A 434 -14.11 -12.00 -12.11
CA PHE A 434 -15.37 -11.41 -11.68
C PHE A 434 -15.83 -11.92 -10.29
N ASP A 435 -15.59 -13.19 -9.96
CA ASP A 435 -15.91 -13.72 -8.63
C ASP A 435 -14.95 -13.17 -7.57
N VAL A 436 -13.67 -12.98 -7.90
CA VAL A 436 -12.70 -12.28 -7.04
C VAL A 436 -13.16 -10.85 -6.79
N PHE A 437 -13.55 -10.12 -7.84
CA PHE A 437 -14.11 -8.77 -7.72
C PHE A 437 -15.31 -8.72 -6.78
N LYS A 438 -16.30 -9.61 -6.96
CA LYS A 438 -17.46 -9.72 -6.06
C LYS A 438 -17.06 -10.08 -4.63
N GLY A 439 -16.05 -10.92 -4.48
CA GLY A 439 -15.50 -11.35 -3.18
C GLY A 439 -15.01 -10.20 -2.32
N VAL A 440 -14.57 -9.08 -2.92
CA VAL A 440 -14.18 -7.87 -2.18
C VAL A 440 -15.32 -7.31 -1.34
N PHE A 441 -16.56 -7.45 -1.80
CA PHE A 441 -17.76 -6.99 -1.10
C PHE A 441 -18.34 -8.03 -0.11
N ALA A 442 -17.72 -9.22 -0.01
CA ALA A 442 -18.21 -10.27 0.87
C ALA A 442 -18.19 -9.81 2.35
N GLY A 443 -19.29 -10.03 3.05
CA GLY A 443 -19.44 -9.58 4.44
C GLY A 443 -19.93 -8.15 4.62
N HIS A 444 -20.08 -7.38 3.51
CA HIS A 444 -20.67 -6.04 3.52
C HIS A 444 -22.07 -6.03 2.88
N ASP A 445 -23.03 -5.54 3.63
CA ASP A 445 -24.42 -5.40 3.17
C ASP A 445 -24.69 -3.94 2.76
N PHE A 446 -24.17 -3.55 1.59
CA PHE A 446 -24.46 -2.23 1.03
C PHE A 446 -25.93 -2.19 0.55
N PRO A 447 -26.71 -1.17 0.91
CA PRO A 447 -28.10 -1.07 0.47
C PRO A 447 -28.25 -0.98 -1.05
N LEU A 448 -27.30 -0.38 -1.77
CA LEU A 448 -27.22 -0.26 -3.24
C LEU A 448 -28.55 0.15 -3.89
N ARG A 449 -29.21 1.18 -3.33
CA ARG A 449 -30.53 1.70 -3.75
C ARG A 449 -30.48 3.09 -4.36
N SER A 450 -29.41 3.84 -4.08
CA SER A 450 -29.22 5.21 -4.51
C SER A 450 -27.83 5.43 -5.12
N ALA A 451 -27.66 6.51 -5.90
CA ALA A 451 -26.34 6.91 -6.40
C ALA A 451 -25.29 7.02 -5.28
N GLY A 452 -25.70 7.54 -4.12
CA GLY A 452 -24.81 7.63 -2.95
C GLY A 452 -24.36 6.27 -2.42
N ASP A 453 -25.23 5.26 -2.44
CA ASP A 453 -24.87 3.91 -2.01
C ASP A 453 -23.86 3.28 -2.96
N PHE A 454 -24.03 3.45 -4.28
CA PHE A 454 -23.08 2.97 -5.28
C PHE A 454 -21.72 3.66 -5.17
N VAL A 455 -21.72 4.98 -4.87
CA VAL A 455 -20.48 5.71 -4.61
C VAL A 455 -19.76 5.15 -3.37
N ASN A 456 -20.46 4.94 -2.26
CA ASN A 456 -19.85 4.35 -1.06
C ASN A 456 -19.33 2.93 -1.29
N ALA A 457 -20.04 2.10 -2.05
CA ALA A 457 -19.57 0.78 -2.44
C ALA A 457 -18.30 0.86 -3.31
N SER A 458 -18.24 1.83 -4.23
CA SER A 458 -17.06 2.06 -5.07
C SER A 458 -15.87 2.56 -4.24
N LEU A 459 -16.09 3.46 -3.28
CA LEU A 459 -15.06 3.91 -2.34
C LEU A 459 -14.54 2.74 -1.49
N TYR A 460 -15.45 1.92 -0.95
CA TYR A 460 -15.07 0.71 -0.21
C TYR A 460 -14.17 -0.20 -1.06
N PHE A 461 -14.59 -0.48 -2.29
CA PHE A 461 -13.83 -1.32 -3.19
C PHE A 461 -12.42 -0.75 -3.44
N GLU A 462 -12.30 0.55 -3.74
CA GLU A 462 -11.00 1.17 -4.03
C GLU A 462 -10.09 1.22 -2.82
N ILE A 463 -10.63 1.48 -1.63
CA ILE A 463 -9.85 1.46 -0.39
C ILE A 463 -9.31 0.05 -0.12
N ARG A 464 -10.16 -0.98 -0.29
CA ARG A 464 -9.80 -2.39 -0.05
C ARG A 464 -8.82 -2.96 -1.07
N THR A 465 -8.78 -2.43 -2.28
CA THR A 465 -8.00 -2.97 -3.39
C THR A 465 -6.91 -2.02 -3.88
N PHE A 466 -7.30 -0.91 -4.47
CA PHE A 466 -6.38 0.02 -5.11
C PHE A 466 -5.47 0.72 -4.10
N LEU A 467 -6.05 1.35 -3.06
CA LEU A 467 -5.27 1.99 -1.99
C LEU A 467 -4.38 0.97 -1.28
N HIS A 468 -4.93 -0.21 -0.94
CA HIS A 468 -4.14 -1.27 -0.31
C HIS A 468 -2.92 -1.66 -1.16
N GLY A 469 -3.10 -1.79 -2.49
CA GLY A 469 -1.99 -2.04 -3.40
C GLY A 469 -0.95 -0.91 -3.40
N LEU A 470 -1.40 0.35 -3.40
CA LEU A 470 -0.52 1.51 -3.32
C LEU A 470 0.30 1.52 -2.01
N LEU A 471 -0.33 1.24 -0.87
CA LEU A 471 0.33 1.20 0.44
C LEU A 471 1.42 0.12 0.51
N VAL A 472 1.14 -1.08 -0.03
CA VAL A 472 2.13 -2.15 -0.11
C VAL A 472 3.34 -1.73 -0.96
N VAL A 473 3.09 -1.11 -2.12
CA VAL A 473 4.15 -0.60 -3.00
C VAL A 473 4.95 0.52 -2.31
N GLU A 474 4.26 1.46 -1.67
CA GLU A 474 4.89 2.60 -1.01
C GLU A 474 5.81 2.15 0.15
N ASP A 475 5.33 1.22 1.02
CA ASP A 475 6.16 0.65 2.09
C ASP A 475 7.40 -0.05 1.53
N LYS A 476 7.25 -0.91 0.54
CA LYS A 476 8.37 -1.67 -0.02
C LYS A 476 9.42 -0.79 -0.68
N LEU A 477 9.01 0.23 -1.42
CA LEU A 477 9.94 1.11 -2.13
C LEU A 477 10.63 2.12 -1.21
N SER A 478 9.95 2.62 -0.20
CA SER A 478 10.60 3.48 0.80
C SER A 478 11.55 2.67 1.68
N MET A 479 11.13 1.47 2.10
CA MET A 479 11.97 0.60 2.92
C MET A 479 13.15 -0.03 2.17
N ALA A 480 13.13 -0.08 0.83
CA ALA A 480 14.31 -0.38 0.02
C ALA A 480 15.48 0.59 0.33
N HIS A 481 15.17 1.76 0.86
CA HIS A 481 16.12 2.81 1.22
C HIS A 481 16.13 3.11 2.74
N SER A 482 15.61 2.22 3.58
CA SER A 482 15.51 2.43 5.03
C SER A 482 14.78 3.73 5.39
N LEU A 483 13.72 4.07 4.64
CA LEU A 483 12.91 5.28 4.82
C LEU A 483 11.51 4.91 5.29
N GLU A 484 11.09 5.44 6.44
CA GLU A 484 9.74 5.28 6.95
C GLU A 484 8.76 6.22 6.28
N THR A 485 7.73 5.68 5.61
CA THR A 485 6.62 6.49 5.10
C THR A 485 5.43 6.43 6.05
N ARG A 486 4.90 7.60 6.42
CA ARG A 486 3.70 7.83 7.22
C ARG A 486 2.59 8.44 6.38
N VAL A 487 1.34 8.09 6.68
CA VAL A 487 0.17 8.43 5.87
C VAL A 487 -0.93 9.10 6.72
N PRO A 488 -0.85 10.41 7.00
CA PRO A 488 -1.76 11.10 7.91
C PRO A 488 -3.24 10.98 7.56
N PHE A 489 -3.60 10.82 6.29
CA PHE A 489 -4.99 10.58 5.89
C PHE A 489 -5.56 9.27 6.42
N LEU A 490 -4.70 8.32 6.82
CA LEU A 490 -5.09 7.04 7.42
C LEU A 490 -4.96 7.00 8.95
N ASP A 491 -5.07 8.16 9.61
CA ASP A 491 -5.31 8.22 11.06
C ASP A 491 -6.72 7.68 11.36
N ASN A 492 -6.86 6.86 12.42
CA ASN A 492 -8.12 6.19 12.72
C ASN A 492 -9.29 7.16 12.90
N ASP A 493 -9.08 8.27 13.65
CA ASP A 493 -10.14 9.24 13.93
C ASP A 493 -10.61 9.92 12.64
N LEU A 494 -9.66 10.22 11.74
CA LEU A 494 -9.95 10.84 10.44
C LEU A 494 -10.67 9.88 9.49
N VAL A 495 -10.25 8.61 9.44
CA VAL A 495 -10.93 7.58 8.64
C VAL A 495 -12.33 7.32 9.15
N ASP A 496 -12.50 7.10 10.47
CA ASP A 496 -13.82 6.86 11.08
C ASP A 496 -14.76 8.05 10.86
N PHE A 497 -14.23 9.28 10.80
CA PHE A 497 -14.99 10.46 10.39
C PHE A 497 -15.35 10.44 8.90
N ALA A 498 -14.38 10.16 8.01
CA ALA A 498 -14.58 10.16 6.56
C ALA A 498 -15.66 9.13 6.12
N LEU A 499 -15.76 7.99 6.82
CA LEU A 499 -16.79 6.97 6.57
C LEU A 499 -18.22 7.44 6.92
N ARG A 500 -18.36 8.47 7.77
CA ARG A 500 -19.66 9.08 8.13
C ARG A 500 -20.06 10.23 7.21
N VAL A 501 -19.13 10.77 6.41
CA VAL A 501 -19.37 11.89 5.51
C VAL A 501 -20.28 11.47 4.34
N PRO A 502 -21.40 12.19 4.10
CA PRO A 502 -22.31 11.88 2.99
C PRO A 502 -21.63 11.99 1.62
N PRO A 503 -21.91 11.11 0.65
CA PRO A 503 -21.37 11.17 -0.71
C PRO A 503 -21.56 12.53 -1.40
N ARG A 504 -22.69 13.23 -1.16
CA ARG A 504 -22.95 14.58 -1.69
C ARG A 504 -21.97 15.66 -1.17
N TYR A 505 -21.25 15.37 -0.08
CA TYR A 505 -20.19 16.25 0.44
C TYR A 505 -18.81 15.86 -0.11
N LYS A 506 -18.69 14.68 -0.69
CA LYS A 506 -17.45 14.19 -1.34
C LYS A 506 -17.43 14.53 -2.84
N LEU A 507 -18.60 14.39 -3.52
CA LEU A 507 -18.77 14.63 -4.95
C LEU A 507 -19.75 15.80 -5.19
N LEU A 508 -19.53 16.55 -6.27
CA LEU A 508 -20.35 17.70 -6.62
C LEU A 508 -21.70 17.30 -7.20
N ASP A 509 -21.69 16.38 -8.15
CA ASP A 509 -22.88 15.95 -8.89
C ASP A 509 -23.09 14.45 -8.77
N LEU A 510 -24.25 14.06 -8.25
CA LEU A 510 -24.67 12.66 -8.17
C LEU A 510 -25.76 12.33 -9.21
N GLU A 511 -26.12 13.28 -10.09
CA GLU A 511 -27.20 13.13 -11.07
C GLU A 511 -26.68 13.10 -12.52
N HIS A 512 -25.64 13.89 -12.85
CA HIS A 512 -25.15 14.09 -14.21
C HIS A 512 -23.63 13.96 -14.33
N ALA A 513 -23.12 12.77 -14.48
CA ALA A 513 -21.70 12.59 -14.56
C ALA A 513 -21.16 12.21 -15.94
N PRO A 514 -20.08 12.83 -16.42
CA PRO A 514 -19.42 12.42 -17.65
C PRO A 514 -18.69 11.09 -17.46
N THR A 515 -18.83 10.18 -18.40
CA THR A 515 -18.01 8.96 -18.49
C THR A 515 -16.65 9.33 -19.06
N VAL A 516 -15.58 9.18 -18.30
CA VAL A 516 -14.21 9.42 -18.78
C VAL A 516 -13.40 8.14 -18.58
N ASP A 517 -12.66 7.77 -19.62
CA ASP A 517 -11.62 6.76 -19.55
C ASP A 517 -10.26 7.45 -19.44
N GLU A 518 -9.54 7.23 -18.35
CA GLU A 518 -8.23 7.83 -18.11
C GLU A 518 -7.14 7.27 -19.05
N ASP A 519 -7.38 6.09 -19.64
CA ASP A 519 -6.45 5.42 -20.55
C ASP A 519 -6.81 5.66 -22.04
N GLU A 520 -7.94 6.33 -22.33
CA GLU A 520 -8.36 6.60 -23.70
C GLU A 520 -7.63 7.81 -24.28
N VAL A 521 -6.96 7.59 -25.40
CA VAL A 521 -6.20 8.62 -26.12
C VAL A 521 -7.14 9.77 -26.56
N GLY A 522 -6.88 10.98 -26.08
CA GLY A 522 -7.56 12.21 -26.50
C GLY A 522 -8.78 12.62 -25.67
N LYS A 523 -9.43 11.73 -24.90
CA LYS A 523 -10.63 12.08 -24.11
C LYS A 523 -10.32 12.75 -22.75
N ALA A 524 -9.17 12.49 -22.16
CA ALA A 524 -8.76 13.15 -20.93
C ALA A 524 -8.56 14.67 -21.12
N VAL A 525 -8.34 15.15 -22.35
CA VAL A 525 -8.34 16.61 -22.67
C VAL A 525 -9.73 17.20 -22.42
N LYS A 526 -10.80 16.48 -22.76
CA LYS A 526 -12.18 16.94 -22.56
C LYS A 526 -12.55 16.99 -21.08
N TYR A 527 -12.03 16.05 -20.29
CA TYR A 527 -12.19 16.07 -18.83
C TYR A 527 -11.43 17.23 -18.19
N ARG A 528 -10.19 17.53 -18.64
CA ARG A 528 -9.42 18.71 -18.18
C ARG A 528 -10.02 20.05 -18.57
N SER A 529 -10.83 20.09 -19.63
CA SER A 529 -11.52 21.31 -20.07
C SER A 529 -12.84 21.59 -19.35
N GLN A 530 -13.35 20.64 -18.54
CA GLN A 530 -14.50 20.88 -17.67
C GLN A 530 -14.01 21.39 -16.30
N PRO A 531 -14.69 22.36 -15.68
CA PRO A 531 -14.36 22.85 -14.34
C PRO A 531 -14.69 21.74 -13.32
N THR A 532 -13.72 20.89 -12.99
CA THR A 532 -13.93 19.70 -12.22
C THR A 532 -13.26 19.78 -10.84
N ALA A 533 -13.81 20.61 -9.99
CA ALA A 533 -13.69 20.46 -8.55
C ALA A 533 -14.69 19.39 -8.01
N ASP A 534 -15.05 18.39 -8.83
CA ASP A 534 -16.12 17.44 -8.52
C ASP A 534 -15.78 16.51 -7.35
N GLY A 535 -14.52 16.13 -7.21
CA GLY A 535 -14.05 15.27 -6.14
C GLY A 535 -13.50 16.02 -4.94
N LYS A 536 -13.42 15.33 -3.79
CA LYS A 536 -12.85 15.85 -2.53
C LYS A 536 -13.51 17.13 -2.02
N ARG A 537 -14.78 17.35 -2.33
CA ARG A 537 -15.45 18.64 -2.10
C ARG A 537 -15.30 19.12 -0.65
N VAL A 538 -15.62 18.27 0.33
CA VAL A 538 -15.49 18.61 1.76
C VAL A 538 -14.04 18.78 2.19
N LEU A 539 -13.11 17.97 1.63
CA LEU A 539 -11.69 18.11 1.93
C LEU A 539 -11.13 19.42 1.36
N ARG A 540 -11.51 19.80 0.13
CA ARG A 540 -11.16 21.10 -0.47
C ARG A 540 -11.55 22.26 0.44
N GLU A 541 -12.80 22.26 0.95
CA GLU A 541 -13.25 23.29 1.87
C GLU A 541 -12.47 23.24 3.21
N ALA A 542 -12.21 22.06 3.75
CA ALA A 542 -11.44 21.90 4.99
C ALA A 542 -10.03 22.47 4.89
N VAL A 543 -9.32 22.26 3.75
CA VAL A 543 -7.92 22.71 3.58
C VAL A 543 -7.76 24.05 2.86
N LYS A 544 -8.86 24.68 2.42
CA LYS A 544 -8.88 25.92 1.66
C LYS A 544 -8.07 27.06 2.29
N THR A 545 -8.09 27.18 3.61
CA THR A 545 -7.34 28.21 4.33
C THR A 545 -5.87 27.83 4.61
N LEU A 546 -5.49 26.61 4.27
CA LEU A 546 -4.11 26.11 4.39
C LEU A 546 -3.32 26.31 3.10
N LEU A 547 -4.02 26.38 1.95
CA LEU A 547 -3.42 26.31 0.63
C LEU A 547 -3.73 27.55 -0.22
N PRO A 548 -2.80 27.96 -1.13
CA PRO A 548 -3.11 28.95 -2.17
C PRO A 548 -4.25 28.48 -3.08
N GLY A 549 -5.06 29.45 -3.58
CA GLY A 549 -6.24 29.17 -4.40
C GLY A 549 -5.99 28.30 -5.62
N GLN A 550 -4.87 28.53 -6.30
CA GLN A 550 -4.46 27.77 -7.48
C GLN A 550 -4.09 26.29 -7.21
N VAL A 551 -4.01 25.85 -5.95
CA VAL A 551 -3.71 24.46 -5.55
C VAL A 551 -4.96 23.73 -5.13
N TRP A 552 -5.76 24.29 -4.22
CA TRP A 552 -6.96 23.61 -3.72
C TRP A 552 -8.07 23.51 -4.77
N ASP A 553 -8.08 24.39 -5.78
CA ASP A 553 -9.06 24.39 -6.88
C ASP A 553 -8.58 23.64 -8.14
N ARG A 554 -7.36 23.09 -8.12
CA ARG A 554 -6.79 22.38 -9.26
C ARG A 554 -7.49 21.02 -9.49
N PRO A 555 -7.75 20.65 -10.76
CA PRO A 555 -8.22 19.31 -11.10
C PRO A 555 -7.24 18.23 -10.65
N LYS A 556 -7.76 17.05 -10.26
CA LYS A 556 -6.92 15.90 -9.89
C LYS A 556 -6.06 15.45 -11.08
N GLN A 557 -4.78 15.29 -10.81
CA GLN A 557 -3.83 14.67 -11.70
C GLN A 557 -3.16 13.49 -10.98
N GLY A 558 -3.07 12.34 -11.66
CA GLY A 558 -2.30 11.20 -11.15
C GLY A 558 -0.80 11.44 -11.28
N PHE A 559 -0.04 10.99 -10.30
CA PHE A 559 1.42 10.94 -10.41
C PHE A 559 1.80 9.77 -11.32
N SER A 560 2.34 10.07 -12.50
CA SER A 560 2.72 9.07 -13.52
C SER A 560 3.84 9.64 -14.38
N ALA A 561 4.76 8.77 -14.80
CA ALA A 561 5.75 9.14 -15.79
C ALA A 561 5.16 9.17 -17.22
N PRO A 562 5.81 9.84 -18.18
CA PRO A 562 5.36 9.87 -19.58
C PRO A 562 5.70 8.59 -20.34
N ASP A 563 5.36 7.43 -19.76
CA ASP A 563 5.73 6.11 -20.25
C ASP A 563 5.07 5.75 -21.59
N ALA A 564 3.91 6.32 -21.90
CA ALA A 564 3.30 6.07 -23.21
C ALA A 564 4.13 6.69 -24.35
N SER A 565 4.77 7.84 -24.13
CA SER A 565 5.71 8.43 -25.07
C SER A 565 7.06 7.70 -25.06
N TRP A 566 7.60 7.41 -23.87
CA TRP A 566 8.90 6.75 -23.72
C TRP A 566 8.93 5.32 -24.30
N PHE A 567 7.88 4.53 -24.13
CA PHE A 567 7.79 3.18 -24.71
C PHE A 567 7.63 3.18 -26.24
N ARG A 568 7.26 4.30 -26.85
CA ARG A 568 7.25 4.48 -28.32
C ARG A 568 8.55 5.07 -28.86
N GLY A 569 9.30 5.76 -28.00
CA GLY A 569 10.53 6.49 -28.33
C GLY A 569 11.76 5.90 -27.67
N GLU A 570 12.27 6.58 -26.67
CA GLU A 570 13.59 6.36 -26.08
C GLU A 570 13.76 4.99 -25.40
N SER A 571 12.71 4.44 -24.78
CA SER A 571 12.76 3.14 -24.12
C SER A 571 12.38 1.97 -25.03
N ILE A 572 12.11 2.19 -26.33
CA ILE A 572 11.61 1.15 -27.22
C ILE A 572 12.60 0.00 -27.42
N ASP A 573 13.90 0.27 -27.44
CA ASP A 573 14.92 -0.76 -27.61
C ASP A 573 14.98 -1.69 -26.40
N TYR A 574 14.79 -1.16 -25.20
CA TYR A 574 14.69 -1.96 -23.98
C TYR A 574 13.46 -2.86 -23.99
N VAL A 575 12.30 -2.28 -24.32
CA VAL A 575 11.03 -3.03 -24.45
C VAL A 575 11.18 -4.18 -25.45
N ASN A 576 11.73 -3.88 -26.65
CA ASN A 576 11.93 -4.89 -27.70
C ASN A 576 12.94 -5.96 -27.28
N ARG A 577 14.04 -5.60 -26.62
CA ARG A 577 15.06 -6.54 -26.14
C ARG A 577 14.47 -7.56 -25.19
N LEU A 578 13.58 -7.15 -24.27
CA LEU A 578 12.99 -8.05 -23.29
C LEU A 578 11.75 -8.79 -23.82
N LEU A 579 10.84 -8.10 -24.50
CA LEU A 579 9.52 -8.64 -24.82
C LEU A 579 9.40 -9.20 -26.26
N ARG A 580 10.42 -9.05 -27.13
CA ARG A 580 10.48 -9.72 -28.45
C ARG A 580 11.49 -10.87 -28.50
N ASP A 581 12.30 -11.05 -27.45
CA ASP A 581 13.15 -12.24 -27.34
C ASP A 581 12.28 -13.48 -27.05
N ARG A 582 12.25 -14.43 -27.98
CA ARG A 582 11.50 -15.68 -27.79
C ARG A 582 11.94 -16.54 -26.59
N LYS A 583 13.10 -16.24 -26.01
CA LYS A 583 13.63 -16.88 -24.80
C LYS A 583 13.19 -16.19 -23.52
N ALA A 584 12.47 -15.07 -23.59
CA ALA A 584 11.96 -14.37 -22.43
C ALA A 584 11.08 -15.30 -21.58
N ARG A 585 11.29 -15.31 -20.28
CA ARG A 585 10.63 -16.22 -19.34
C ARG A 585 9.13 -15.95 -19.21
N VAL A 586 8.68 -14.73 -19.48
CA VAL A 586 7.26 -14.39 -19.55
C VAL A 586 6.48 -15.32 -20.49
N PHE A 587 7.13 -15.86 -21.54
CA PHE A 587 6.52 -16.78 -22.49
C PHE A 587 6.37 -18.22 -21.98
N GLU A 588 6.91 -18.53 -20.81
CA GLU A 588 6.54 -19.74 -20.09
C GLU A 588 5.05 -19.71 -19.66
N PHE A 589 4.44 -18.50 -19.60
CA PHE A 589 3.08 -18.27 -19.11
C PHE A 589 2.16 -17.61 -20.13
N ILE A 590 2.68 -16.73 -20.99
CA ILE A 590 1.92 -15.83 -21.87
C ILE A 590 2.20 -16.16 -23.35
N GLU A 591 1.19 -15.99 -24.21
CA GLU A 591 1.29 -16.24 -25.62
C GLU A 591 2.13 -15.17 -26.35
N PRO A 592 3.26 -15.52 -26.99
CA PRO A 592 4.15 -14.56 -27.64
C PRO A 592 3.48 -13.72 -28.74
N ARG A 593 2.51 -14.31 -29.47
CA ARG A 593 1.80 -13.61 -30.56
C ARG A 593 0.94 -12.48 -30.01
N TYR A 594 0.34 -12.66 -28.85
CA TYR A 594 -0.45 -11.62 -28.20
C TYR A 594 0.44 -10.44 -27.80
N VAL A 595 1.58 -10.69 -27.18
CA VAL A 595 2.55 -9.66 -26.80
C VAL A 595 3.06 -8.89 -28.02
N THR A 596 3.40 -9.60 -29.11
CA THR A 596 3.81 -8.95 -30.38
C THR A 596 2.75 -7.99 -30.89
N ARG A 597 1.47 -8.39 -30.92
CA ARG A 597 0.35 -7.54 -31.31
C ARG A 597 0.25 -6.27 -30.47
N ILE A 598 0.31 -6.41 -29.13
CA ILE A 598 0.24 -5.30 -28.18
C ILE A 598 1.36 -4.27 -28.42
N LEU A 599 2.59 -4.75 -28.64
CA LEU A 599 3.72 -3.88 -28.95
C LEU A 599 3.54 -3.14 -30.27
N ASP A 600 3.06 -3.82 -31.30
CA ASP A 600 2.83 -3.20 -32.63
C ASP A 600 1.69 -2.16 -32.58
N GLU A 601 0.64 -2.41 -31.81
CA GLU A 601 -0.47 -1.47 -31.60
C GLU A 601 -0.01 -0.24 -30.82
N HIS A 602 0.81 -0.41 -29.78
CA HIS A 602 1.35 0.69 -28.99
C HIS A 602 2.33 1.54 -29.78
N CYS A 603 3.31 0.91 -30.46
CA CYS A 603 4.31 1.61 -31.28
C CYS A 603 3.68 2.38 -32.45
N SER A 604 2.62 1.84 -33.07
CA SER A 604 1.89 2.55 -34.13
C SER A 604 0.98 3.67 -33.62
N GLY A 605 0.83 3.82 -32.31
CA GLY A 605 -0.06 4.82 -31.69
C GLY A 605 -1.55 4.50 -31.83
N ARG A 606 -1.92 3.29 -32.29
CA ARG A 606 -3.34 2.88 -32.44
C ARG A 606 -4.03 2.73 -31.10
N ILE A 607 -3.35 2.09 -30.13
CA ILE A 607 -3.87 1.83 -28.79
C ILE A 607 -2.75 2.11 -27.78
N ASN A 608 -3.10 2.69 -26.65
CA ASN A 608 -2.15 2.92 -25.56
C ASN A 608 -2.12 1.70 -24.62
N HIS A 609 -1.10 0.87 -24.74
CA HIS A 609 -0.89 -0.31 -23.91
C HIS A 609 0.18 -0.12 -22.84
N ARG A 610 0.46 1.13 -22.41
CA ARG A 610 1.55 1.43 -21.46
C ARG A 610 1.49 0.59 -20.18
N LEU A 611 0.29 0.40 -19.61
CA LEU A 611 0.12 -0.37 -18.36
C LEU A 611 0.44 -1.85 -18.57
N LEU A 612 -0.02 -2.44 -19.67
CA LEU A 612 0.26 -3.84 -19.99
C LEU A 612 1.74 -4.06 -20.31
N ILE A 613 2.37 -3.15 -21.06
CA ILE A 613 3.82 -3.21 -21.35
C ILE A 613 4.62 -3.14 -20.05
N TRP A 614 4.31 -2.20 -19.17
CA TRP A 614 4.91 -2.11 -17.84
C TRP A 614 4.76 -3.42 -17.06
N SER A 615 3.55 -3.98 -17.04
CA SER A 615 3.26 -5.21 -16.29
C SER A 615 3.99 -6.43 -16.86
N LEU A 616 4.14 -6.50 -18.20
CA LEU A 616 4.93 -7.55 -18.86
C LEU A 616 6.43 -7.43 -18.54
N LEU A 617 7.00 -6.23 -18.59
CA LEU A 617 8.40 -5.97 -18.24
C LEU A 617 8.67 -6.32 -16.78
N SER A 618 7.76 -5.93 -15.87
CA SER A 618 7.86 -6.22 -14.45
C SER A 618 7.77 -7.73 -14.19
N PHE A 619 6.85 -8.43 -14.85
CA PHE A 619 6.69 -9.87 -14.69
C PHE A 619 7.83 -10.67 -15.32
N GLU A 620 8.35 -10.27 -16.48
CA GLU A 620 9.57 -10.86 -17.04
C GLU A 620 10.74 -10.75 -16.07
N THR A 621 10.96 -9.55 -15.51
CA THR A 621 12.01 -9.31 -14.54
C THR A 621 11.79 -10.12 -13.26
N TRP A 622 10.54 -10.26 -12.82
CA TRP A 622 10.16 -11.08 -11.68
C TRP A 622 10.48 -12.57 -11.91
N CYS A 623 10.15 -13.10 -13.09
CA CYS A 623 10.50 -14.47 -13.47
C CYS A 623 12.02 -14.71 -13.43
N GLN A 624 12.81 -13.76 -13.95
CA GLN A 624 14.27 -13.83 -13.94
C GLN A 624 14.85 -13.80 -12.52
N LYS A 625 14.24 -13.05 -11.60
CA LYS A 625 14.75 -12.86 -10.22
C LYS A 625 14.36 -13.99 -9.26
N PHE A 626 13.15 -14.51 -9.37
CA PHE A 626 12.58 -15.36 -8.33
C PHE A 626 12.35 -16.82 -8.74
N LEU A 627 12.22 -17.10 -10.00
CA LEU A 627 12.07 -18.50 -10.45
C LEU A 627 13.44 -19.17 -10.63
N PRO A 628 13.54 -20.50 -10.41
CA PRO A 628 14.79 -21.26 -10.54
C PRO A 628 15.33 -21.29 -11.97
#